data_686c957e076d7d4824f60a22e10439d9
#
_entry.id   686c957e076d7d4824f60a22e10439d9
#
_cell.length_a   1.000
_cell.length_b   1.000
_cell.length_c   1.000
_cell.angle_alpha   90.00
_cell.angle_beta   90.00
_cell.angle_gamma   90.00
#
_symmetry.space_group_name_H-M   'P 1'
#
loop_
_entity.id
_entity.type
_entity.pdbx_description
1 polymer ?
#
loop_
_entity_poly.entity_id
_entity_poly.type
_entity_poly.pdbx_seq_one_letter_code
_entity_poly.pdbx_strand_id
1 'polypeptide(L)'
;MLQRYRTDYDGEFVIVSNTIKDGKKHQEREWIDNPIENQHISGRAAVIGNGDSRYITKVHGKFNLKNNIEQHAGWHLGRKRLQSYGSQGCWQEMQCDFYVEFDQGVLEQIQNEGYQKISSVYSNARNCIDNPGEFYLVPYGTRGKSIAVATWLACFDGHKEIFLLGADCRNANSEFDAQLVNEMNSVINQYASVKFVYVSDNIPPSDIWRENQNFSIWTYADFISFCDI
;
A
#
# COMPACT_ATOMS: atom_id res chain seq x y z
N MET A 1 18.99 -17.03 -7.90
CA MET A 1 18.42 -15.68 -7.93
C MET A 1 16.91 -15.83 -7.76
N LEU A 2 16.34 -15.31 -6.67
CA LEU A 2 14.99 -15.61 -6.23
C LEU A 2 14.04 -14.47 -6.61
N GLN A 3 12.95 -14.78 -7.31
CA GLN A 3 11.87 -13.84 -7.58
C GLN A 3 10.61 -14.31 -6.85
N ARG A 4 9.89 -13.38 -6.23
CA ARG A 4 8.63 -13.67 -5.55
C ARG A 4 7.47 -13.16 -6.39
N TYR A 5 6.51 -14.03 -6.64
CA TYR A 5 5.31 -13.71 -7.38
C TYR A 5 4.10 -14.12 -6.56
N ARG A 6 3.14 -13.25 -6.52
CA ARG A 6 1.80 -13.61 -6.15
C ARG A 6 1.05 -14.00 -7.43
N THR A 7 0.54 -15.21 -7.51
CA THR A 7 0.12 -15.80 -8.79
C THR A 7 -1.37 -15.91 -8.95
N ASP A 8 -2.12 -15.90 -7.87
CA ASP A 8 -3.56 -16.02 -7.91
C ASP A 8 -4.24 -15.30 -6.75
N TYR A 9 -5.55 -15.41 -6.75
CA TYR A 9 -6.42 -14.81 -5.74
C TYR A 9 -6.33 -15.52 -4.39
N ASP A 10 -5.86 -16.76 -4.37
CA ASP A 10 -5.75 -17.58 -3.15
C ASP A 10 -4.55 -17.16 -2.29
N GLY A 11 -3.74 -16.26 -2.80
CA GLY A 11 -2.64 -15.73 -2.05
C GLY A 11 -1.36 -16.54 -2.13
N GLU A 12 -1.25 -17.45 -3.08
CA GLU A 12 -0.02 -18.18 -3.32
C GLU A 12 1.05 -17.32 -3.98
N PHE A 13 2.30 -17.56 -3.61
CA PHE A 13 3.47 -17.02 -4.28
C PHE A 13 4.18 -18.06 -5.09
N VAL A 14 4.71 -17.63 -6.21
CA VAL A 14 5.75 -18.38 -6.90
C VAL A 14 7.09 -17.77 -6.59
N ILE A 15 7.97 -18.56 -6.01
CA ILE A 15 9.38 -18.26 -5.94
C ILE A 15 10.01 -18.76 -7.23
N VAL A 16 10.64 -17.87 -7.98
CA VAL A 16 11.33 -18.22 -9.21
C VAL A 16 12.81 -18.08 -8.98
N SER A 17 13.51 -19.21 -8.99
CA SER A 17 14.95 -19.28 -8.92
C SER A 17 15.54 -19.31 -10.33
N ASN A 18 16.33 -18.32 -10.69
CA ASN A 18 17.05 -18.31 -11.96
C ASN A 18 18.52 -18.65 -11.71
N THR A 19 18.98 -19.77 -12.23
CA THR A 19 20.39 -20.18 -12.17
C THR A 19 20.94 -20.29 -13.56
N ILE A 20 22.23 -20.00 -13.74
CA ILE A 20 22.94 -20.26 -14.98
C ILE A 20 23.81 -21.50 -14.76
N LYS A 21 23.49 -22.60 -15.44
CA LYS A 21 24.30 -23.82 -15.49
C LYS A 21 24.70 -24.07 -16.94
N ASP A 22 25.98 -24.28 -17.18
CA ASP A 22 26.54 -24.54 -18.52
C ASP A 22 26.15 -23.49 -19.57
N GLY A 23 26.09 -22.19 -19.16
CA GLY A 23 25.71 -21.08 -20.03
C GLY A 23 24.21 -21.03 -20.36
N LYS A 24 23.42 -21.95 -19.84
CA LYS A 24 21.96 -21.97 -20.03
C LYS A 24 21.22 -21.47 -18.77
N LYS A 25 20.16 -20.71 -19.02
CA LYS A 25 19.28 -20.22 -17.96
C LYS A 25 18.35 -21.35 -17.54
N HIS A 26 18.42 -21.74 -16.28
CA HIS A 26 17.49 -22.66 -15.63
C HIS A 26 16.57 -21.88 -14.71
N GLN A 27 15.28 -22.18 -14.76
CA GLN A 27 14.25 -21.56 -13.95
C GLN A 27 13.55 -22.64 -13.14
N GLU A 28 13.64 -22.55 -11.84
CA GLU A 28 12.91 -23.37 -10.89
C GLU A 28 11.79 -22.54 -10.26
N ARG A 29 10.62 -23.12 -10.07
CA ARG A 29 9.47 -22.46 -9.46
C ARG A 29 9.03 -23.24 -8.24
N GLU A 30 8.84 -22.53 -7.15
CA GLU A 30 8.31 -23.07 -5.91
C GLU A 30 7.09 -22.22 -5.48
N TRP A 31 6.00 -22.89 -5.18
CA TRP A 31 4.80 -22.24 -4.67
C TRP A 31 4.84 -22.19 -3.16
N ILE A 32 4.58 -21.03 -2.59
CA ILE A 32 4.48 -20.82 -1.16
C ILE A 32 3.25 -20.01 -0.84
N ASP A 33 2.76 -20.16 0.39
CA ASP A 33 1.63 -19.39 0.88
C ASP A 33 1.90 -17.89 0.82
N ASN A 34 0.88 -17.12 0.47
CA ASN A 34 0.95 -15.68 0.45
C ASN A 34 1.04 -15.13 1.89
N PRO A 35 2.07 -14.38 2.25
CA PRO A 35 2.16 -13.79 3.58
C PRO A 35 1.08 -12.74 3.88
N ILE A 36 0.33 -12.28 2.88
CA ILE A 36 -0.79 -11.38 3.07
C ILE A 36 -2.08 -12.14 3.36
N GLU A 37 -2.17 -13.40 2.93
CA GLU A 37 -3.37 -14.19 3.16
C GLU A 37 -3.63 -14.37 4.64
N ASN A 38 -4.88 -14.23 5.04
CA ASN A 38 -5.33 -14.35 6.43
C ASN A 38 -4.75 -13.33 7.43
N GLN A 39 -4.05 -12.29 6.97
CA GLN A 39 -3.57 -11.22 7.85
C GLN A 39 -4.57 -10.06 8.00
N HIS A 40 -5.80 -10.20 7.57
CA HIS A 40 -6.88 -9.23 7.78
C HIS A 40 -7.31 -9.22 9.25
N ILE A 41 -6.51 -8.63 10.08
CA ILE A 41 -6.74 -8.59 11.54
C ILE A 41 -7.98 -7.76 11.89
N SER A 42 -8.31 -6.81 11.03
CA SER A 42 -9.58 -6.09 11.08
C SER A 42 -10.08 -5.98 9.64
N GLY A 43 -11.35 -6.02 9.35
CA GLY A 43 -11.88 -5.73 8.00
C GLY A 43 -11.60 -4.29 7.52
N ARG A 44 -10.59 -3.61 8.09
CA ARG A 44 -10.26 -2.20 7.91
C ARG A 44 -8.79 -2.02 7.56
N ALA A 45 -8.53 -1.07 6.66
CA ALA A 45 -7.17 -0.70 6.27
C ALA A 45 -7.01 0.83 6.23
N ALA A 46 -5.76 1.27 6.34
CA ALA A 46 -5.35 2.63 6.03
C ALA A 46 -4.44 2.62 4.82
N VAL A 47 -4.78 3.36 3.79
CA VAL A 47 -3.91 3.63 2.64
C VAL A 47 -3.27 4.99 2.84
N ILE A 48 -1.94 5.02 2.79
CA ILE A 48 -1.16 6.18 3.17
C ILE A 48 -0.31 6.63 2.00
N GLY A 49 -0.66 7.79 1.47
CA GLY A 49 0.09 8.47 0.42
C GLY A 49 1.03 9.54 0.96
N ASN A 50 1.55 10.36 0.07
CA ASN A 50 2.50 11.43 0.40
C ASN A 50 1.86 12.82 0.51
N GLY A 51 0.55 12.93 0.39
CA GLY A 51 -0.17 14.20 0.47
C GLY A 51 -0.31 14.74 1.90
N ASP A 52 -0.64 16.03 2.01
CA ASP A 52 -0.72 16.73 3.30
C ASP A 52 -1.83 16.20 4.21
N SER A 53 -2.88 15.60 3.66
CA SER A 53 -3.97 15.02 4.47
C SER A 53 -3.52 13.85 5.36
N ARG A 54 -2.30 13.30 5.14
CA ARG A 54 -1.69 12.35 6.09
C ARG A 54 -1.15 13.01 7.37
N TYR A 55 -1.22 14.34 7.48
CA TYR A 55 -0.64 15.07 8.62
C TYR A 55 -1.13 14.58 9.98
N ILE A 56 -2.37 14.09 10.05
CA ILE A 56 -2.94 13.46 11.23
C ILE A 56 -2.04 12.32 11.76
N THR A 57 -1.38 11.60 10.89
CA THR A 57 -0.49 10.50 11.28
C THR A 57 0.76 11.01 12.00
N LYS A 58 1.22 12.23 11.68
CA LYS A 58 2.39 12.86 12.31
C LYS A 58 2.08 13.39 13.71
N VAL A 59 0.87 13.90 13.91
CA VAL A 59 0.48 14.57 15.17
C VAL A 59 -0.07 13.59 16.19
N HIS A 60 -0.85 12.62 15.74
CA HIS A 60 -1.59 11.70 16.62
C HIS A 60 -1.15 10.24 16.50
N GLY A 61 -0.36 9.91 15.49
CA GLY A 61 0.18 8.56 15.35
C GLY A 61 1.26 8.32 16.40
N LYS A 62 1.07 7.35 17.26
CA LYS A 62 2.17 6.81 18.06
C LYS A 62 3.06 5.94 17.15
N PHE A 63 3.68 6.59 16.17
CA PHE A 63 4.68 5.97 15.33
C PHE A 63 6.00 5.97 16.05
N ASN A 64 6.25 4.98 16.83
CA ASN A 64 7.57 4.74 17.34
C ASN A 64 8.23 3.67 16.48
N LEU A 65 8.68 4.07 15.29
CA LEU A 65 9.42 3.23 14.35
C LEU A 65 10.61 2.49 15.01
N LYS A 66 11.18 3.04 16.06
CA LYS A 66 12.34 2.44 16.72
C LYS A 66 12.01 1.43 17.80
N ASN A 67 10.85 1.48 18.41
CA ASN A 67 10.53 0.68 19.59
C ASN A 67 9.53 -0.46 19.36
N ASN A 68 8.92 -0.55 18.17
CA ASN A 68 7.91 -1.57 17.87
C ASN A 68 8.35 -2.68 16.92
N ILE A 69 9.66 -2.80 16.66
CA ILE A 69 10.20 -3.88 15.81
C ILE A 69 9.88 -5.27 16.37
N GLU A 70 9.64 -5.40 17.67
CA GLU A 70 9.39 -6.69 18.32
C GLU A 70 7.91 -7.01 18.55
N GLN A 71 6.98 -6.11 18.35
CA GLN A 71 5.56 -6.34 18.64
C GLN A 71 4.66 -6.13 17.42
N HIS A 72 4.73 -7.08 16.50
CA HIS A 72 3.71 -7.37 15.48
C HIS A 72 3.41 -6.31 14.43
N ALA A 73 3.53 -6.77 13.18
CA ALA A 73 2.95 -6.17 12.00
C ALA A 73 1.60 -5.48 12.30
N GLY A 74 1.48 -4.23 11.93
CA GLY A 74 0.25 -3.48 12.05
C GLY A 74 0.45 -2.09 12.63
N TRP A 75 -0.08 -1.17 11.88
CA TRP A 75 -0.13 0.22 12.28
C TRP A 75 -1.20 0.42 13.35
N HIS A 76 -0.81 0.95 14.50
CA HIS A 76 -1.73 1.27 15.58
C HIS A 76 -1.96 2.76 15.64
N LEU A 77 -3.18 3.18 15.40
CA LEU A 77 -3.65 4.49 15.71
C LEU A 77 -4.57 4.43 16.94
N GLY A 78 -4.08 4.94 18.06
CA GLY A 78 -4.78 4.79 19.32
C GLY A 78 -4.98 3.33 19.71
N ARG A 79 -6.22 2.91 19.92
CA ARG A 79 -6.60 1.53 20.23
C ARG A 79 -7.01 0.71 19.00
N LYS A 80 -7.14 1.34 17.84
CA LYS A 80 -7.52 0.65 16.60
C LYS A 80 -6.27 0.18 15.86
N ARG A 81 -6.29 -1.08 15.51
CA ARG A 81 -5.31 -1.63 14.58
C ARG A 81 -5.88 -1.56 13.18
N LEU A 82 -5.18 -0.86 12.31
CA LEU A 82 -5.47 -0.77 10.89
C LEU A 82 -4.31 -1.41 10.12
N GLN A 83 -4.61 -2.25 9.17
CA GLN A 83 -3.58 -2.72 8.26
C GLN A 83 -3.19 -1.58 7.33
N SER A 84 -1.89 -1.34 7.19
CA SER A 84 -1.40 -0.15 6.50
C SER A 84 -0.79 -0.48 5.14
N TYR A 85 -1.20 0.29 4.15
CA TYR A 85 -0.73 0.21 2.77
C TYR A 85 -0.09 1.54 2.39
N GLY A 86 1.22 1.58 2.36
CA GLY A 86 1.97 2.79 2.05
C GLY A 86 2.29 2.95 0.57
N SER A 87 2.58 4.17 0.16
CA SER A 87 3.06 4.48 -1.19
C SER A 87 3.87 5.77 -1.22
N GLN A 88 4.61 5.99 -2.29
CA GLN A 88 5.40 7.19 -2.52
C GLN A 88 6.43 7.45 -1.39
N GLY A 89 6.57 8.66 -0.88
CA GLY A 89 7.57 9.02 0.14
C GLY A 89 7.25 8.63 1.57
N CYS A 90 6.10 8.00 1.86
CA CYS A 90 5.69 7.75 3.25
C CYS A 90 6.60 6.74 3.98
N TRP A 91 7.34 5.90 3.27
CA TRP A 91 8.28 4.94 3.84
C TRP A 91 9.41 5.57 4.67
N GLN A 92 9.78 6.80 4.35
CA GLN A 92 10.80 7.55 5.09
C GLN A 92 10.33 7.98 6.48
N GLU A 93 9.03 8.04 6.69
CA GLU A 93 8.42 8.55 7.92
C GLU A 93 7.80 7.44 8.76
N MET A 94 7.38 6.32 8.13
CA MET A 94 6.67 5.26 8.83
C MET A 94 6.89 3.88 8.21
N GLN A 95 6.77 2.88 9.05
CA GLN A 95 6.69 1.50 8.59
C GLN A 95 5.23 1.15 8.31
N CYS A 96 4.93 0.78 7.06
CA CYS A 96 3.66 0.20 6.69
C CYS A 96 3.75 -1.33 6.65
N ASP A 97 2.63 -2.02 6.81
CA ASP A 97 2.58 -3.48 6.65
C ASP A 97 2.91 -3.86 5.20
N PHE A 98 2.31 -3.13 4.27
CA PHE A 98 2.49 -3.27 2.82
C PHE A 98 2.87 -1.94 2.21
N TYR A 99 3.65 -1.98 1.17
CA TYR A 99 4.12 -0.79 0.49
C TYR A 99 4.13 -1.01 -1.02
N VAL A 100 3.67 -0.05 -1.80
CA VAL A 100 3.64 -0.14 -3.26
C VAL A 100 4.50 0.96 -3.86
N GLU A 101 5.49 0.56 -4.67
CA GLU A 101 6.36 1.49 -5.37
C GLU A 101 6.79 0.94 -6.75
N PHE A 102 6.85 1.83 -7.72
CA PHE A 102 7.25 1.51 -9.09
C PHE A 102 8.47 2.28 -9.56
N ASP A 103 8.82 3.38 -8.89
CA ASP A 103 10.01 4.16 -9.21
C ASP A 103 11.28 3.42 -8.77
N GLN A 104 12.18 3.16 -9.72
CA GLN A 104 13.39 2.42 -9.47
C GLN A 104 14.32 3.13 -8.49
N GLY A 105 14.42 4.47 -8.58
CA GLY A 105 15.30 5.24 -7.69
C GLY A 105 14.83 5.21 -6.24
N VAL A 106 13.50 5.18 -6.02
CA VAL A 106 12.91 5.01 -4.68
C VAL A 106 13.13 3.58 -4.18
N LEU A 107 12.96 2.57 -5.04
CA LEU A 107 13.22 1.18 -4.67
C LEU A 107 14.66 0.91 -4.29
N GLU A 108 15.62 1.55 -4.97
CA GLU A 108 17.04 1.47 -4.61
C GLU A 108 17.31 2.07 -3.22
N GLN A 109 16.64 3.19 -2.87
CA GLN A 109 16.74 3.77 -1.53
C GLN A 109 16.14 2.83 -0.47
N ILE A 110 14.96 2.27 -0.74
CA ILE A 110 14.28 1.28 0.11
C ILE A 110 15.20 0.09 0.39
N GLN A 111 15.91 -0.43 -0.62
CA GLN A 111 16.86 -1.52 -0.46
C GLN A 111 18.07 -1.11 0.37
N ASN A 112 18.65 0.06 0.10
CA ASN A 112 19.82 0.56 0.83
C ASN A 112 19.53 0.75 2.32
N GLU A 113 18.31 1.17 2.67
CA GLU A 113 17.88 1.36 4.05
C GLU A 113 17.28 0.08 4.67
N GLY A 114 17.08 -0.97 3.88
CA GLY A 114 16.58 -2.26 4.35
C GLY A 114 15.08 -2.27 4.70
N TYR A 115 14.31 -1.29 4.22
CA TYR A 115 12.87 -1.19 4.50
C TYR A 115 12.09 -2.40 4.01
N GLN A 116 12.45 -3.01 2.89
CA GLN A 116 11.83 -4.23 2.36
C GLN A 116 12.00 -5.47 3.25
N LYS A 117 12.85 -5.38 4.27
CA LYS A 117 13.02 -6.46 5.27
C LYS A 117 12.00 -6.36 6.41
N ILE A 118 11.40 -5.20 6.58
CA ILE A 118 10.44 -4.90 7.65
C ILE A 118 9.03 -4.58 7.14
N SER A 119 8.87 -4.43 5.84
CA SER A 119 7.61 -4.18 5.14
C SER A 119 7.53 -5.01 3.87
N SER A 120 6.35 -5.51 3.51
CA SER A 120 6.15 -6.22 2.24
C SER A 120 6.04 -5.22 1.10
N VAL A 121 7.13 -4.99 0.38
CA VAL A 121 7.18 -4.04 -0.73
C VAL A 121 6.75 -4.70 -2.03
N TYR A 122 5.73 -4.15 -2.65
CA TYR A 122 5.17 -4.58 -3.93
C TYR A 122 5.65 -3.69 -5.07
N SER A 123 5.95 -4.31 -6.19
CA SER A 123 6.35 -3.60 -7.40
C SER A 123 5.91 -4.31 -8.68
N ASN A 124 6.26 -3.74 -9.83
CA ASN A 124 5.97 -4.32 -11.14
C ASN A 124 6.94 -5.46 -11.48
N ALA A 125 6.59 -6.21 -12.53
CA ALA A 125 7.37 -7.37 -12.97
C ALA A 125 8.83 -7.03 -13.31
N ARG A 126 9.08 -5.87 -13.91
CA ARG A 126 10.43 -5.44 -14.26
C ARG A 126 11.29 -5.28 -13.01
N ASN A 127 10.83 -4.52 -12.04
CA ASN A 127 11.57 -4.27 -10.80
C ASN A 127 11.79 -5.56 -10.01
N CYS A 128 10.80 -6.48 -10.00
CA CYS A 128 10.96 -7.79 -9.37
C CYS A 128 11.99 -8.68 -10.08
N ILE A 129 12.10 -8.57 -11.42
CA ILE A 129 13.09 -9.29 -12.20
C ILE A 129 14.49 -8.72 -11.98
N ASP A 130 14.61 -7.40 -11.97
CA ASP A 130 15.88 -6.71 -11.79
C ASP A 130 16.42 -6.88 -10.35
N ASN A 131 15.52 -7.06 -9.36
CA ASN A 131 15.84 -7.22 -7.94
C ASN A 131 15.22 -8.50 -7.36
N PRO A 132 15.74 -9.68 -7.71
CA PRO A 132 15.12 -10.95 -7.39
C PRO A 132 15.10 -11.24 -5.88
N GLY A 133 13.92 -11.52 -5.37
CA GLY A 133 13.69 -11.83 -3.94
C GLY A 133 13.50 -10.62 -3.03
N GLU A 134 13.68 -9.39 -3.53
CA GLU A 134 13.55 -8.18 -2.74
C GLU A 134 12.09 -7.66 -2.69
N PHE A 135 11.37 -7.78 -3.81
CA PHE A 135 10.03 -7.21 -3.95
C PHE A 135 9.00 -8.27 -4.35
N TYR A 136 7.75 -8.04 -3.95
CA TYR A 136 6.60 -8.84 -4.36
C TYR A 136 6.01 -8.27 -5.65
N LEU A 137 5.57 -9.16 -6.53
CA LEU A 137 4.86 -8.74 -7.74
C LEU A 137 3.44 -8.31 -7.36
N VAL A 138 3.03 -7.12 -7.82
CA VAL A 138 1.63 -6.70 -7.73
C VAL A 138 0.75 -7.73 -8.47
N PRO A 139 -0.32 -8.24 -7.84
CA PRO A 139 -1.20 -9.24 -8.45
C PRO A 139 -1.75 -8.78 -9.80
N TYR A 140 -1.93 -9.73 -10.71
CA TYR A 140 -2.45 -9.53 -12.07
C TYR A 140 -1.70 -8.50 -12.92
N GLY A 141 -0.50 -8.05 -12.50
CA GLY A 141 0.24 -7.00 -13.19
C GLY A 141 -0.49 -5.66 -13.20
N THR A 142 -1.31 -5.41 -12.19
CA THR A 142 -2.05 -4.14 -12.01
C THR A 142 -1.10 -2.96 -12.11
N ARG A 143 -1.47 -1.97 -12.90
CA ARG A 143 -0.66 -0.78 -13.20
C ARG A 143 -1.40 0.47 -12.76
N GLY A 144 -0.65 1.52 -12.51
CA GLY A 144 -1.15 2.83 -12.13
C GLY A 144 -0.18 3.56 -11.21
N LYS A 145 -0.63 4.68 -10.70
CA LYS A 145 0.10 5.42 -9.64
C LYS A 145 0.15 4.59 -8.36
N SER A 146 1.26 4.62 -7.66
CA SER A 146 1.52 3.76 -6.50
C SER A 146 0.40 3.77 -5.45
N ILE A 147 -0.18 4.93 -5.15
CA ILE A 147 -1.28 5.04 -4.18
C ILE A 147 -2.59 4.42 -4.67
N ALA A 148 -2.90 4.52 -5.97
CA ALA A 148 -4.09 3.88 -6.53
C ALA A 148 -3.95 2.36 -6.50
N VAL A 149 -2.76 1.85 -6.81
CA VAL A 149 -2.47 0.42 -6.72
C VAL A 149 -2.43 -0.05 -5.27
N ALA A 150 -1.91 0.76 -4.33
CA ALA A 150 -1.98 0.44 -2.90
C ALA A 150 -3.43 0.36 -2.39
N THR A 151 -4.30 1.26 -2.86
CA THR A 151 -5.74 1.23 -2.55
C THR A 151 -6.41 -0.01 -3.15
N TRP A 152 -6.10 -0.32 -4.40
CA TRP A 152 -6.57 -1.53 -5.07
C TRP A 152 -6.11 -2.79 -4.31
N LEU A 153 -4.85 -2.85 -3.89
CA LEU A 153 -4.29 -3.99 -3.15
C LEU A 153 -5.01 -4.19 -1.81
N ALA A 154 -5.33 -3.12 -1.09
CA ALA A 154 -6.11 -3.21 0.15
C ALA A 154 -7.51 -3.78 -0.09
N CYS A 155 -8.18 -3.38 -1.18
CA CYS A 155 -9.46 -3.97 -1.58
C CYS A 155 -9.31 -5.45 -1.97
N PHE A 156 -8.29 -5.75 -2.76
CA PHE A 156 -7.97 -7.11 -3.22
C PHE A 156 -7.71 -8.05 -2.04
N ASP A 157 -7.06 -7.56 -1.00
CA ASP A 157 -6.80 -8.31 0.23
C ASP A 157 -8.06 -8.50 1.10
N GLY A 158 -9.20 -7.94 0.72
CA GLY A 158 -10.51 -8.23 1.31
C GLY A 158 -10.99 -7.23 2.37
N HIS A 159 -10.31 -6.11 2.55
CA HIS A 159 -10.76 -5.05 3.48
C HIS A 159 -12.11 -4.47 3.04
N LYS A 160 -12.98 -4.16 4.00
CA LYS A 160 -14.34 -3.65 3.77
C LYS A 160 -14.49 -2.16 4.05
N GLU A 161 -13.55 -1.58 4.77
CA GLU A 161 -13.49 -0.14 5.06
C GLU A 161 -12.03 0.33 4.93
N ILE A 162 -11.81 1.31 4.06
CA ILE A 162 -10.49 1.82 3.72
C ILE A 162 -10.42 3.31 4.00
N PHE A 163 -9.51 3.71 4.89
CA PHE A 163 -9.21 5.09 5.20
C PHE A 163 -8.09 5.60 4.28
N LEU A 164 -8.36 6.68 3.57
CA LEU A 164 -7.42 7.31 2.64
C LEU A 164 -6.76 8.51 3.33
N LEU A 165 -5.48 8.38 3.63
CA LEU A 165 -4.65 9.39 4.31
C LEU A 165 -3.55 9.85 3.36
N GLY A 166 -3.46 11.13 3.06
CA GLY A 166 -2.48 11.63 2.09
C GLY A 166 -2.78 11.26 0.63
N ALA A 167 -4.03 10.93 0.31
CA ALA A 167 -4.50 10.68 -1.05
C ALA A 167 -4.99 11.96 -1.74
N ASP A 168 -4.22 13.04 -1.63
CA ASP A 168 -4.63 14.38 -2.04
C ASP A 168 -4.65 14.58 -3.57
N CYS A 169 -4.11 13.60 -4.31
CA CYS A 169 -4.04 13.61 -5.78
C CYS A 169 -3.42 14.89 -6.35
N ARG A 170 -2.35 15.35 -5.71
CA ARG A 170 -1.59 16.51 -6.18
C ARG A 170 -0.22 16.09 -6.68
N ASN A 171 0.22 16.72 -7.75
CA ASN A 171 1.59 16.61 -8.23
C ASN A 171 2.55 17.47 -7.38
N ALA A 172 3.84 17.43 -7.71
CA ALA A 172 4.87 18.22 -7.03
C ALA A 172 4.63 19.76 -7.07
N ASN A 173 3.82 20.23 -8.03
CA ASN A 173 3.45 21.65 -8.18
C ASN A 173 2.15 22.00 -7.44
N SER A 174 1.62 21.11 -6.62
CA SER A 174 0.33 21.25 -5.93
C SER A 174 -0.90 21.31 -6.84
N GLU A 175 -0.75 20.97 -8.13
CA GLU A 175 -1.86 20.84 -9.07
C GLU A 175 -2.50 19.44 -8.98
N PHE A 176 -3.77 19.33 -9.31
CA PHE A 176 -4.42 18.03 -9.37
C PHE A 176 -3.79 17.12 -10.43
N ASP A 177 -3.44 15.92 -10.03
CA ASP A 177 -3.06 14.84 -10.93
C ASP A 177 -4.33 14.14 -11.44
N ALA A 178 -4.81 14.57 -12.61
CA ALA A 178 -6.03 14.03 -13.21
C ALA A 178 -5.95 12.52 -13.48
N GLN A 179 -4.76 12.00 -13.79
CA GLN A 179 -4.57 10.56 -13.97
C GLN A 179 -4.83 9.82 -12.66
N LEU A 180 -4.22 10.28 -11.57
CA LEU A 180 -4.40 9.68 -10.25
C LEU A 180 -5.85 9.77 -9.77
N VAL A 181 -6.51 10.92 -10.01
CA VAL A 181 -7.93 11.10 -9.68
C VAL A 181 -8.78 10.03 -10.37
N ASN A 182 -8.55 9.80 -11.67
CA ASN A 182 -9.32 8.82 -12.45
C ASN A 182 -8.98 7.37 -12.04
N GLU A 183 -7.73 7.07 -11.76
CA GLU A 183 -7.32 5.75 -11.29
C GLU A 183 -7.95 5.42 -9.93
N MET A 184 -7.93 6.35 -8.99
CA MET A 184 -8.59 6.20 -7.69
C MET A 184 -10.11 6.02 -7.85
N ASN A 185 -10.74 6.83 -8.71
CA ASN A 185 -12.17 6.68 -9.00
C ASN A 185 -12.50 5.31 -9.59
N SER A 186 -11.63 4.78 -10.44
CA SER A 186 -11.80 3.44 -11.00
C SER A 186 -11.78 2.36 -9.91
N VAL A 187 -10.86 2.48 -8.94
CA VAL A 187 -10.80 1.56 -7.81
C VAL A 187 -12.06 1.65 -6.93
N ILE A 188 -12.50 2.88 -6.61
CA ILE A 188 -13.70 3.11 -5.79
C ILE A 188 -14.94 2.48 -6.46
N ASN A 189 -15.09 2.67 -7.76
CA ASN A 189 -16.19 2.10 -8.55
C ASN A 189 -16.11 0.56 -8.65
N GLN A 190 -14.93 0.01 -8.87
CA GLN A 190 -14.72 -1.43 -8.99
C GLN A 190 -15.12 -2.17 -7.71
N TYR A 191 -14.87 -1.56 -6.57
CA TYR A 191 -15.13 -2.16 -5.26
C TYR A 191 -16.34 -1.52 -4.56
N ALA A 192 -17.50 -1.53 -5.21
CA ALA A 192 -18.72 -0.89 -4.71
C ALA A 192 -19.18 -1.38 -3.32
N SER A 193 -18.77 -2.57 -2.87
CA SER A 193 -19.06 -3.11 -1.54
C SER A 193 -18.06 -2.69 -0.46
N VAL A 194 -17.00 -1.99 -0.82
CA VAL A 194 -15.98 -1.47 0.10
C VAL A 194 -16.31 -0.02 0.41
N LYS A 195 -16.28 0.36 1.67
CA LYS A 195 -16.44 1.75 2.10
C LYS A 195 -15.10 2.47 2.06
N PHE A 196 -15.04 3.58 1.34
CA PHE A 196 -13.87 4.46 1.30
C PHE A 196 -14.12 5.71 2.13
N VAL A 197 -13.17 6.05 2.98
CA VAL A 197 -13.22 7.22 3.86
C VAL A 197 -12.01 8.09 3.60
N TYR A 198 -12.22 9.24 2.97
CA TYR A 198 -11.17 10.25 2.82
C TYR A 198 -11.08 11.09 4.09
N VAL A 199 -9.90 11.18 4.69
CA VAL A 199 -9.70 11.87 5.96
C VAL A 199 -8.91 13.16 5.75
N SER A 200 -9.56 14.30 5.89
CA SER A 200 -8.93 15.61 5.79
C SER A 200 -9.85 16.73 6.27
N ASP A 201 -9.28 17.73 6.96
CA ASP A 201 -10.00 18.97 7.30
C ASP A 201 -9.82 20.06 6.23
N ASN A 202 -8.72 20.05 5.51
CA ASN A 202 -8.28 21.21 4.73
C ASN A 202 -8.20 20.96 3.23
N ILE A 203 -8.18 19.71 2.80
CA ILE A 203 -7.98 19.34 1.39
C ILE A 203 -9.25 18.66 0.90
N PRO A 204 -10.02 19.30 0.03
CA PRO A 204 -11.21 18.66 -0.53
C PRO A 204 -10.80 17.51 -1.44
N PRO A 205 -11.48 16.37 -1.37
CA PRO A 205 -11.30 15.30 -2.33
C PRO A 205 -11.84 15.73 -3.70
N SER A 206 -11.51 14.98 -4.73
CA SER A 206 -12.07 15.19 -6.05
C SER A 206 -13.59 15.03 -6.04
N ASP A 207 -14.30 15.90 -6.76
CA ASP A 207 -15.76 15.85 -6.84
C ASP A 207 -16.24 14.54 -7.47
N ILE A 208 -15.50 13.98 -8.42
CA ILE A 208 -15.84 12.70 -9.05
C ILE A 208 -15.89 11.53 -8.04
N TRP A 209 -15.12 11.59 -6.95
CA TRP A 209 -15.18 10.55 -5.92
C TRP A 209 -16.43 10.68 -5.06
N ARG A 210 -16.93 11.91 -4.85
CA ARG A 210 -18.14 12.18 -4.05
C ARG A 210 -19.43 11.65 -4.68
N GLU A 211 -19.39 11.37 -5.99
CA GLU A 211 -20.54 10.80 -6.69
C GLU A 211 -20.73 9.30 -6.35
N ASN A 212 -19.72 8.65 -5.78
CA ASN A 212 -19.80 7.24 -5.42
C ASN A 212 -20.51 7.06 -4.07
N GLN A 213 -21.50 6.18 -4.02
CA GLN A 213 -22.29 5.90 -2.81
C GLN A 213 -21.48 5.27 -1.67
N ASN A 214 -20.38 4.60 -1.99
CA ASN A 214 -19.48 3.95 -1.06
C ASN A 214 -18.31 4.85 -0.61
N PHE A 215 -18.34 6.14 -0.94
CA PHE A 215 -17.35 7.13 -0.58
C PHE A 215 -17.88 8.11 0.47
N SER A 216 -17.05 8.44 1.44
CA SER A 216 -17.37 9.43 2.48
C SER A 216 -16.14 10.25 2.87
N ILE A 217 -16.39 11.40 3.49
CA ILE A 217 -15.36 12.30 3.98
C ILE A 217 -15.49 12.38 5.50
N TRP A 218 -14.37 12.23 6.18
CA TRP A 218 -14.28 12.45 7.62
C TRP A 218 -13.30 13.58 7.91
N THR A 219 -13.61 14.35 8.95
CA THR A 219 -12.65 15.28 9.54
C THR A 219 -11.58 14.53 10.32
N TYR A 220 -10.49 15.21 10.65
CA TYR A 220 -9.49 14.66 11.56
C TYR A 220 -10.08 14.31 12.92
N ALA A 221 -11.01 15.16 13.42
CA ALA A 221 -11.70 14.92 14.69
C ALA A 221 -12.52 13.62 14.67
N ASP A 222 -13.25 13.36 13.58
CA ASP A 222 -14.01 12.12 13.41
C ASP A 222 -13.09 10.90 13.43
N PHE A 223 -11.98 10.98 12.70
CA PHE A 223 -11.03 9.87 12.60
C PHE A 223 -10.29 9.63 13.92
N ILE A 224 -9.89 10.69 14.64
CA ILE A 224 -9.29 10.60 15.97
C ILE A 224 -10.27 9.94 16.94
N SER A 225 -11.51 10.39 16.95
CA SER A 225 -12.57 9.81 17.80
C SER A 225 -12.79 8.33 17.48
N PHE A 226 -12.80 7.98 16.18
CA PHE A 226 -12.89 6.58 15.76
C PHE A 226 -11.72 5.74 16.27
N CYS A 227 -10.51 6.29 16.29
CA CYS A 227 -9.30 5.59 16.74
C CYS A 227 -9.15 5.56 18.27
N ASP A 228 -10.01 6.22 19.04
CA ASP A 228 -9.93 6.37 20.50
C ASP A 228 -8.58 6.99 20.95
N ILE A 229 -8.17 8.07 20.31
CA ILE A 229 -6.95 8.82 20.63
C ILE A 229 -7.28 10.04 21.48
#